data_4b967fbbca6e90fd9daee135511dc021
#
_entry.id   4b967fbbca6e90fd9daee135511dc021
#
_cell.length_a   1.000
_cell.length_b   1.000
_cell.length_c   1.000
_cell.angle_alpha   90.00
_cell.angle_beta   90.00
_cell.angle_gamma   90.00
#
_symmetry.space_group_name_H-M   'P 1'
#
loop_
_entity.id
_entity.type
_entity.pdbx_description
1 polymer ?
#
loop_
_entity_poly.entity_id
_entity_poly.type
_entity_poly.pdbx_seq_one_letter_code
_entity_poly.pdbx_strand_id
1 'polypeptide(L)'
;MNIKETFLALTSKTYPYGYEEELVSFLPKGYQIDDDGNYFYKIGESKTIFASHLDTACKDQVNVIHKIDGKMIRTNGKSILGADDKAGVTILLYLIEKKIPGLYYFFIGEEVGGIGSGLAAKRTEIFKQYDRIISFDRRGTTSVITHQSGKRSCSDDFAQALSKELNRYGLSYQKDSTGVYTDSAEFVSVIPESTNLSVGYYNEHTHEEHQDIDHLILLCSAVTKIDWESLPTKRDTSKTEWDDESYYGWGGYGKKSKKSTSTYDNYNYDYGWASDSRSRSTGFDRGWNSRSRGSKKVYYNDLDQPMSKKGKKWQVESPKSTEFISDDFVAIRDNIRNRGAFYDNLKRIIFDDKLTKDEFITIQDQYLDMSNPEDRAFAAYIESVL
;
A
#
# COMPACT_ATOMS: atom_id res chain seq x y z
N MET A 1 24.93 -7.48 -11.52
CA MET A 1 23.54 -8.01 -11.58
C MET A 1 22.95 -7.73 -12.97
N ASN A 2 22.30 -8.70 -13.59
CA ASN A 2 21.50 -8.46 -14.80
C ASN A 2 20.08 -8.08 -14.38
N ILE A 3 19.68 -6.84 -14.65
CA ILE A 3 18.41 -6.27 -14.19
C ILE A 3 17.22 -7.07 -14.73
N LYS A 4 17.20 -7.37 -16.04
CA LYS A 4 16.11 -8.13 -16.67
C LYS A 4 16.00 -9.55 -16.10
N GLU A 5 17.10 -10.25 -15.93
CA GLU A 5 17.09 -11.62 -15.38
C GLU A 5 16.65 -11.62 -13.92
N THR A 6 17.09 -10.63 -13.14
CA THR A 6 16.67 -10.48 -11.74
C THR A 6 15.18 -10.18 -11.64
N PHE A 7 14.66 -9.25 -12.45
CA PHE A 7 13.23 -8.96 -12.49
C PHE A 7 12.40 -10.21 -12.88
N LEU A 8 12.82 -10.95 -13.90
CA LEU A 8 12.15 -12.19 -14.30
C LEU A 8 12.19 -13.26 -13.22
N ALA A 9 13.30 -13.37 -12.47
CA ALA A 9 13.39 -14.29 -11.36
C ALA A 9 12.47 -13.91 -10.19
N LEU A 10 12.44 -12.64 -9.82
CA LEU A 10 11.56 -12.09 -8.78
C LEU A 10 10.07 -12.24 -9.12
N THR A 11 9.71 -12.13 -10.41
CA THR A 11 8.34 -12.26 -10.90
C THR A 11 8.01 -13.65 -11.42
N SER A 12 8.82 -14.67 -11.11
CA SER A 12 8.60 -16.06 -11.57
C SER A 12 7.38 -16.72 -10.90
N LYS A 13 6.98 -16.18 -9.74
CA LYS A 13 5.78 -16.53 -9.00
C LYS A 13 5.12 -15.25 -8.49
N THR A 14 3.86 -15.34 -8.11
CA THR A 14 3.20 -14.35 -7.26
C THR A 14 3.50 -14.66 -5.79
N TYR A 15 3.57 -13.62 -4.95
CA TYR A 15 3.89 -13.74 -3.52
C TYR A 15 2.86 -12.95 -2.71
N PRO A 16 1.66 -13.52 -2.45
CA PRO A 16 0.68 -12.86 -1.61
C PRO A 16 1.25 -12.63 -0.21
N TYR A 17 0.66 -11.71 0.53
CA TYR A 17 1.02 -11.47 1.94
C TYR A 17 1.16 -12.77 2.73
N GLY A 18 2.26 -12.89 3.48
CA GLY A 18 2.64 -14.10 4.23
C GLY A 18 3.54 -15.08 3.45
N TYR A 19 3.92 -14.75 2.19
CA TYR A 19 4.87 -15.53 1.38
C TYR A 19 6.15 -14.77 1.05
N GLU A 20 6.34 -13.59 1.65
CA GLU A 20 7.49 -12.70 1.39
C GLU A 20 8.83 -13.36 1.76
N GLU A 21 8.82 -14.27 2.74
CA GLU A 21 10.03 -15.00 3.15
C GLU A 21 10.66 -15.84 2.01
N GLU A 22 9.88 -16.25 1.01
CA GLU A 22 10.42 -16.96 -0.16
C GLU A 22 11.34 -16.07 -1.02
N LEU A 23 11.21 -14.74 -0.91
CA LEU A 23 12.04 -13.77 -1.60
C LEU A 23 13.38 -13.48 -0.90
N VAL A 24 13.55 -13.97 0.32
CA VAL A 24 14.77 -13.73 1.13
C VAL A 24 16.04 -14.19 0.43
N SER A 25 15.97 -15.25 -0.39
CA SER A 25 17.11 -15.73 -1.17
C SER A 25 17.66 -14.71 -2.19
N PHE A 26 16.86 -13.71 -2.57
CA PHE A 26 17.27 -12.61 -3.43
C PHE A 26 17.88 -11.44 -2.66
N LEU A 27 17.61 -11.33 -1.36
CA LEU A 27 18.11 -10.23 -0.54
C LEU A 27 19.62 -10.34 -0.32
N PRO A 28 20.29 -9.20 -0.06
CA PRO A 28 21.73 -9.19 0.16
C PRO A 28 22.11 -9.99 1.40
N LYS A 29 23.21 -10.72 1.35
CA LYS A 29 23.72 -11.41 2.54
C LYS A 29 23.99 -10.39 3.66
N GLY A 30 23.44 -10.67 4.86
CA GLY A 30 23.55 -9.78 6.02
C GLY A 30 22.40 -8.77 6.13
N TYR A 31 21.30 -8.96 5.37
CA TYR A 31 20.05 -8.29 5.67
C TYR A 31 19.64 -8.54 7.13
N GLN A 32 18.92 -7.62 7.70
CA GLN A 32 18.35 -7.72 9.04
C GLN A 32 16.82 -7.70 8.94
N ILE A 33 16.18 -8.18 10.00
CA ILE A 33 14.72 -8.13 10.13
C ILE A 33 14.43 -7.20 11.30
N ASP A 34 13.50 -6.29 11.13
CA ASP A 34 13.05 -5.44 12.21
C ASP A 34 11.99 -6.13 13.09
N ASP A 35 11.59 -5.48 14.18
CA ASP A 35 10.62 -6.04 15.13
C ASP A 35 9.22 -6.27 14.53
N ASP A 36 8.95 -5.69 13.36
CA ASP A 36 7.67 -5.80 12.66
C ASP A 36 7.73 -6.78 11.47
N GLY A 37 8.87 -7.47 11.28
CA GLY A 37 9.08 -8.47 10.25
C GLY A 37 9.54 -7.91 8.90
N ASN A 38 9.75 -6.61 8.76
CA ASN A 38 10.30 -6.04 7.54
C ASN A 38 11.78 -6.38 7.40
N TYR A 39 12.24 -6.52 6.16
CA TYR A 39 13.65 -6.75 5.88
C TYR A 39 14.36 -5.44 5.58
N PHE A 40 15.57 -5.26 6.10
CA PHE A 40 16.35 -4.07 5.80
C PHE A 40 17.85 -4.34 5.67
N TYR A 41 18.53 -3.42 4.98
CA TYR A 41 19.96 -3.47 4.76
C TYR A 41 20.54 -2.05 4.75
N LYS A 42 21.63 -1.81 5.48
CA LYS A 42 22.26 -0.48 5.55
C LYS A 42 23.62 -0.49 4.86
N ILE A 43 23.88 0.54 4.04
CA ILE A 43 25.19 0.79 3.41
C ILE A 43 25.66 2.17 3.81
N GLY A 44 26.83 2.24 4.46
CA GLY A 44 27.46 3.51 4.82
C GLY A 44 26.58 4.42 5.67
N GLU A 45 26.90 5.72 5.66
CA GLU A 45 26.10 6.76 6.29
C GLU A 45 25.35 7.55 5.23
N SER A 46 24.06 7.70 5.40
CA SER A 46 23.18 8.44 4.49
C SER A 46 21.93 8.90 5.22
N LYS A 47 21.34 9.99 4.73
CA LYS A 47 20.04 10.51 5.15
C LYS A 47 18.88 10.01 4.29
N THR A 48 19.14 9.04 3.43
CA THR A 48 18.17 8.51 2.46
C THR A 48 17.76 7.08 2.80
N ILE A 49 16.44 6.85 2.79
CA ILE A 49 15.84 5.51 2.80
C ILE A 49 15.34 5.20 1.39
N PHE A 50 15.63 4.01 0.90
CA PHE A 50 15.07 3.44 -0.32
C PHE A 50 14.10 2.33 0.05
N ALA A 51 12.88 2.36 -0.48
CA ALA A 51 11.80 1.49 -0.08
C ALA A 51 11.12 0.80 -1.27
N SER A 52 10.68 -0.41 -1.03
CA SER A 52 9.89 -1.27 -1.92
C SER A 52 9.17 -2.31 -1.08
N HIS A 53 8.08 -2.92 -1.58
CA HIS A 53 7.42 -4.01 -0.88
C HIS A 53 7.63 -5.37 -1.55
N LEU A 54 7.45 -6.42 -0.76
CA LEU A 54 7.72 -7.80 -1.20
C LEU A 54 6.46 -8.55 -1.62
N ASP A 55 5.31 -8.23 -1.06
CA ASP A 55 4.05 -8.90 -1.39
C ASP A 55 3.53 -8.56 -2.79
N THR A 56 2.48 -9.20 -3.19
CA THR A 56 1.83 -9.07 -4.50
C THR A 56 0.31 -9.08 -4.28
N ALA A 57 -0.43 -8.21 -4.96
CA ALA A 57 -1.90 -8.09 -4.87
C ALA A 57 -2.64 -9.32 -5.40
N CYS A 58 -2.50 -10.47 -4.74
CA CYS A 58 -3.17 -11.70 -5.12
C CYS A 58 -3.49 -12.56 -3.89
N LYS A 59 -4.40 -13.53 -4.08
CA LYS A 59 -4.77 -14.47 -3.01
C LYS A 59 -3.86 -15.68 -2.93
N ASP A 60 -3.48 -16.18 -4.10
CA ASP A 60 -2.82 -17.46 -4.24
C ASP A 60 -1.41 -17.28 -4.82
N GLN A 61 -0.47 -18.06 -4.32
CA GLN A 61 0.81 -18.18 -4.95
C GLN A 61 0.70 -19.05 -6.21
N VAL A 62 1.04 -18.48 -7.35
CA VAL A 62 1.03 -19.20 -8.63
C VAL A 62 2.30 -18.92 -9.43
N ASN A 63 2.70 -19.87 -10.28
CA ASN A 63 3.79 -19.65 -11.22
C ASN A 63 3.37 -18.67 -12.32
N VAL A 64 4.20 -17.69 -12.59
CA VAL A 64 3.99 -16.69 -13.64
C VAL A 64 4.66 -17.17 -14.93
N ILE A 65 3.89 -17.18 -16.01
CA ILE A 65 4.45 -17.48 -17.34
C ILE A 65 4.65 -16.17 -18.09
N HIS A 66 5.91 -15.75 -18.18
CA HIS A 66 6.27 -14.50 -18.84
C HIS A 66 6.09 -14.58 -20.35
N LYS A 67 5.60 -13.49 -20.95
CA LYS A 67 5.62 -13.19 -22.38
C LYS A 67 6.40 -11.91 -22.58
N ILE A 68 7.45 -11.98 -23.40
CA ILE A 68 8.31 -10.83 -23.70
C ILE A 68 8.02 -10.39 -25.12
N ASP A 69 7.57 -9.15 -25.26
CA ASP A 69 7.26 -8.50 -26.53
C ASP A 69 8.07 -7.18 -26.62
N GLY A 70 9.20 -7.25 -27.31
CA GLY A 70 10.15 -6.14 -27.33
C GLY A 70 10.61 -5.75 -25.93
N LYS A 71 10.29 -4.52 -25.52
CA LYS A 71 10.61 -4.00 -24.18
C LYS A 71 9.54 -4.32 -23.13
N MET A 72 8.40 -4.90 -23.51
CA MET A 72 7.31 -5.17 -22.60
C MET A 72 7.36 -6.60 -22.09
N ILE A 73 7.37 -6.77 -20.78
CA ILE A 73 7.21 -8.06 -20.10
C ILE A 73 5.79 -8.13 -19.57
N ARG A 74 5.08 -9.19 -19.93
CA ARG A 74 3.68 -9.47 -19.54
C ARG A 74 3.54 -10.90 -19.06
N THR A 75 2.36 -11.25 -18.60
CA THR A 75 1.99 -12.64 -18.33
C THR A 75 1.26 -13.27 -19.53
N ASN A 76 0.91 -14.53 -19.38
CA ASN A 76 0.02 -15.23 -20.32
C ASN A 76 -1.47 -14.89 -20.10
N GLY A 77 -1.79 -13.92 -19.25
CA GLY A 77 -3.15 -13.50 -18.91
C GLY A 77 -3.87 -14.37 -17.88
N LYS A 78 -3.15 -15.31 -17.22
CA LYS A 78 -3.73 -16.19 -16.18
C LYS A 78 -3.36 -15.79 -14.76
N SER A 79 -2.39 -14.90 -14.61
CA SER A 79 -1.92 -14.36 -13.34
C SER A 79 -1.59 -12.87 -13.49
N ILE A 80 -1.50 -12.15 -12.41
CA ILE A 80 -0.81 -10.87 -12.39
C ILE A 80 0.69 -11.11 -12.59
N LEU A 81 1.44 -10.08 -12.98
CA LEU A 81 2.89 -10.16 -13.17
C LEU A 81 3.64 -10.03 -11.84
N GLY A 82 3.12 -9.17 -10.94
CA GLY A 82 3.79 -8.77 -9.71
C GLY A 82 4.96 -7.82 -9.98
N ALA A 83 4.88 -7.03 -11.06
CA ALA A 83 5.83 -5.94 -11.31
C ALA A 83 5.71 -4.87 -10.23
N ASP A 84 4.53 -4.68 -9.73
CA ASP A 84 4.16 -4.06 -8.48
C ASP A 84 4.39 -5.07 -7.31
N ASP A 85 5.44 -4.96 -6.44
CA ASP A 85 6.54 -3.99 -6.60
C ASP A 85 7.92 -4.69 -6.80
N LYS A 86 7.97 -5.78 -7.56
CA LYS A 86 9.25 -6.45 -7.86
C LYS A 86 10.14 -5.59 -8.76
N ALA A 87 9.58 -4.56 -9.42
CA ALA A 87 10.36 -3.54 -10.12
C ALA A 87 11.19 -2.71 -9.12
N GLY A 88 10.56 -2.23 -8.05
CA GLY A 88 11.26 -1.53 -6.97
C GLY A 88 12.26 -2.42 -6.24
N VAL A 89 11.89 -3.67 -5.91
CA VAL A 89 12.84 -4.64 -5.35
C VAL A 89 14.08 -4.78 -6.23
N THR A 90 13.90 -4.87 -7.57
CA THR A 90 15.02 -4.95 -8.53
C THR A 90 15.92 -3.72 -8.45
N ILE A 91 15.34 -2.51 -8.32
CA ILE A 91 16.10 -1.26 -8.17
C ILE A 91 16.90 -1.26 -6.88
N LEU A 92 16.27 -1.62 -5.75
CA LEU A 92 16.94 -1.67 -4.45
C LEU A 92 18.14 -2.63 -4.48
N LEU A 93 17.95 -3.84 -5.02
CA LEU A 93 19.03 -4.83 -5.17
C LEU A 93 20.17 -4.31 -6.05
N TYR A 94 19.85 -3.56 -7.11
CA TYR A 94 20.86 -2.97 -7.98
C TYR A 94 21.63 -1.85 -7.28
N LEU A 95 20.96 -0.96 -6.55
CA LEU A 95 21.59 0.07 -5.73
C LEU A 95 22.54 -0.53 -4.68
N ILE A 96 22.12 -1.61 -4.01
CA ILE A 96 22.93 -2.34 -3.05
C ILE A 96 24.18 -2.95 -3.69
N GLU A 97 24.03 -3.59 -4.86
CA GLU A 97 25.18 -4.11 -5.60
C GLU A 97 26.18 -3.01 -5.97
N LYS A 98 25.68 -1.83 -6.33
CA LYS A 98 26.51 -0.65 -6.63
C LYS A 98 27.03 0.05 -5.38
N LYS A 99 26.68 -0.45 -4.20
CA LYS A 99 27.12 0.07 -2.89
C LYS A 99 26.74 1.55 -2.68
N ILE A 100 25.58 1.94 -3.17
CA ILE A 100 25.07 3.29 -2.94
C ILE A 100 24.75 3.44 -1.45
N PRO A 101 25.24 4.46 -0.75
CA PRO A 101 24.93 4.65 0.67
C PRO A 101 23.43 4.90 0.87
N GLY A 102 22.83 4.24 1.87
CA GLY A 102 21.42 4.33 2.18
C GLY A 102 20.95 3.28 3.17
N LEU A 103 19.74 3.47 3.68
CA LEU A 103 18.99 2.44 4.38
C LEU A 103 17.96 1.87 3.39
N TYR A 104 18.02 0.59 3.14
CA TYR A 104 17.16 -0.13 2.19
C TYR A 104 16.10 -0.89 2.98
N TYR A 105 14.84 -0.59 2.75
CA TYR A 105 13.71 -1.27 3.37
C TYR A 105 12.93 -2.07 2.33
N PHE A 106 12.66 -3.33 2.65
CA PHE A 106 11.77 -4.21 1.92
C PHE A 106 10.59 -4.51 2.83
N PHE A 107 9.51 -3.79 2.63
CA PHE A 107 8.32 -3.88 3.46
C PHE A 107 7.51 -5.13 3.16
N ILE A 108 6.74 -5.59 4.15
CA ILE A 108 5.77 -6.67 4.03
C ILE A 108 4.36 -6.11 4.12
N GLY A 109 3.42 -6.76 3.39
CA GLY A 109 2.00 -6.47 3.53
C GLY A 109 1.57 -5.06 3.10
N GLU A 110 2.19 -4.49 2.05
CA GLU A 110 1.76 -3.22 1.46
C GLU A 110 0.36 -3.38 0.86
N GLU A 111 0.15 -4.43 0.08
CA GLU A 111 -1.06 -4.75 -0.66
C GLU A 111 -2.28 -5.12 0.21
N VAL A 112 -2.04 -5.28 1.49
CA VAL A 112 -3.10 -5.53 2.50
C VAL A 112 -3.19 -4.38 3.51
N GLY A 113 -2.73 -3.20 3.12
CA GLY A 113 -2.89 -1.94 3.86
C GLY A 113 -1.64 -1.46 4.59
N GLY A 114 -0.44 -1.70 4.05
CA GLY A 114 0.82 -1.15 4.56
C GLY A 114 1.17 -1.63 5.98
N ILE A 115 0.97 -2.93 6.24
CA ILE A 115 1.14 -3.48 7.61
C ILE A 115 2.55 -3.22 8.13
N GLY A 116 3.56 -3.60 7.35
CA GLY A 116 4.96 -3.48 7.76
C GLY A 116 5.42 -2.04 7.90
N SER A 117 5.11 -1.20 6.92
CA SER A 117 5.48 0.21 6.92
C SER A 117 4.74 1.02 7.98
N GLY A 118 3.44 0.75 8.18
CA GLY A 118 2.63 1.42 9.20
C GLY A 118 3.09 1.12 10.62
N LEU A 119 3.59 -0.10 10.89
CA LEU A 119 4.21 -0.43 12.18
C LEU A 119 5.59 0.21 12.32
N ALA A 120 6.42 0.12 11.28
CA ALA A 120 7.76 0.73 11.29
C ALA A 120 7.70 2.24 11.52
N ALA A 121 6.78 2.95 10.87
CA ALA A 121 6.63 4.41 10.99
C ALA A 121 6.29 4.88 12.41
N LYS A 122 5.70 4.04 13.26
CA LYS A 122 5.44 4.34 14.68
C LYS A 122 6.74 4.46 15.50
N ARG A 123 7.84 3.86 15.04
CA ARG A 123 9.16 3.96 15.66
C ARG A 123 9.89 5.24 15.24
N THR A 124 9.25 6.38 15.48
CA THR A 124 9.70 7.70 15.03
C THR A 124 11.15 8.02 15.39
N GLU A 125 11.63 7.54 16.56
CA GLU A 125 13.00 7.78 17.03
C GLU A 125 14.07 7.19 16.09
N ILE A 126 13.73 6.11 15.37
CA ILE A 126 14.64 5.49 14.40
C ILE A 126 14.65 6.30 13.10
N PHE A 127 13.49 6.77 12.65
CA PHE A 127 13.31 7.32 11.30
C PHE A 127 13.49 8.84 11.22
N LYS A 128 13.26 9.58 12.31
CA LYS A 128 13.41 11.06 12.34
C LYS A 128 14.80 11.59 11.99
N GLN A 129 15.82 10.74 11.99
CA GLN A 129 17.18 11.09 11.60
C GLN A 129 17.38 11.14 10.08
N TYR A 130 16.43 10.62 9.29
CA TYR A 130 16.49 10.61 7.83
C TYR A 130 15.78 11.83 7.25
N ASP A 131 16.30 12.34 6.16
CA ASP A 131 15.76 13.51 5.47
C ASP A 131 14.75 13.09 4.39
N ARG A 132 14.90 11.89 3.84
CA ARG A 132 14.06 11.40 2.73
C ARG A 132 13.85 9.90 2.73
N ILE A 133 12.65 9.51 2.24
CA ILE A 133 12.29 8.13 1.90
C ILE A 133 11.74 8.10 0.47
N ILE A 134 12.31 7.20 -0.34
CA ILE A 134 11.99 7.04 -1.75
C ILE A 134 11.41 5.65 -1.96
N SER A 135 10.09 5.57 -2.16
CA SER A 135 9.47 4.35 -2.68
C SER A 135 9.67 4.28 -4.20
N PHE A 136 9.97 3.09 -4.70
CA PHE A 136 10.05 2.78 -6.12
C PHE A 136 8.85 1.94 -6.54
N ASP A 137 7.66 2.50 -6.39
CA ASP A 137 6.39 1.78 -6.41
C ASP A 137 5.27 2.60 -7.05
N ARG A 138 5.59 3.31 -8.14
CA ARG A 138 4.58 4.05 -8.90
C ARG A 138 4.51 3.56 -10.33
N ARG A 139 3.30 3.30 -10.80
CA ARG A 139 3.06 3.01 -12.22
C ARG A 139 3.53 4.11 -13.14
N GLY A 140 3.73 3.76 -14.42
CA GLY A 140 4.18 4.72 -15.44
C GLY A 140 5.68 4.98 -15.39
N THR A 141 6.11 6.07 -16.01
CA THR A 141 7.54 6.33 -16.27
C THR A 141 7.99 7.75 -15.96
N THR A 142 7.12 8.60 -15.40
CA THR A 142 7.37 10.04 -15.37
C THR A 142 7.13 10.73 -14.03
N SER A 143 6.59 10.04 -13.03
CA SER A 143 6.13 10.71 -11.83
C SER A 143 7.17 10.70 -10.70
N VAL A 144 7.41 11.88 -10.11
CA VAL A 144 7.93 12.08 -8.76
C VAL A 144 6.76 12.57 -7.92
N ILE A 145 6.23 11.72 -7.07
CA ILE A 145 4.99 12.00 -6.31
C ILE A 145 5.25 13.01 -5.22
N THR A 146 4.42 14.06 -5.19
CA THR A 146 4.49 15.15 -4.20
C THR A 146 3.39 15.11 -3.15
N HIS A 147 2.32 14.37 -3.42
CA HIS A 147 1.20 14.19 -2.51
C HIS A 147 0.83 12.72 -2.43
N GLN A 148 0.49 12.24 -1.23
CA GLN A 148 0.02 10.88 -0.98
C GLN A 148 -1.18 10.95 -0.05
N SER A 149 -2.24 10.20 -0.36
CA SER A 149 -3.50 10.21 0.41
C SER A 149 -4.04 11.63 0.67
N GLY A 150 -3.95 12.49 -0.37
CA GLY A 150 -4.44 13.88 -0.30
C GLY A 150 -3.58 14.83 0.55
N LYS A 151 -2.40 14.39 1.04
CA LYS A 151 -1.49 15.21 1.84
C LYS A 151 -0.19 15.43 1.09
N ARG A 152 0.40 16.61 1.24
CA ARG A 152 1.74 16.87 0.73
C ARG A 152 2.74 15.95 1.44
N SER A 153 3.46 15.16 0.66
CA SER A 153 4.41 14.18 1.17
C SER A 153 5.88 14.57 0.93
N CYS A 154 6.17 15.35 -0.12
CA CYS A 154 7.47 15.99 -0.30
C CYS A 154 7.34 17.40 -0.84
N SER A 155 8.40 18.19 -0.73
CA SER A 155 8.43 19.56 -1.25
C SER A 155 8.55 19.60 -2.77
N ASP A 156 8.04 20.67 -3.38
CA ASP A 156 8.21 20.92 -4.81
C ASP A 156 9.69 21.06 -5.20
N ASP A 157 10.49 21.68 -4.33
CA ASP A 157 11.94 21.85 -4.53
C ASP A 157 12.65 20.51 -4.63
N PHE A 158 12.32 19.58 -3.71
CA PHE A 158 12.86 18.22 -3.73
C PHE A 158 12.44 17.48 -4.99
N ALA A 159 11.13 17.45 -5.29
CA ALA A 159 10.62 16.73 -6.45
C ALA A 159 11.19 17.27 -7.77
N GLN A 160 11.36 18.60 -7.88
CA GLN A 160 11.96 19.23 -9.06
C GLN A 160 13.45 18.91 -9.19
N ALA A 161 14.20 18.94 -8.08
CA ALA A 161 15.61 18.60 -8.06
C ALA A 161 15.83 17.14 -8.46
N LEU A 162 15.06 16.22 -7.88
CA LEU A 162 15.13 14.79 -8.20
C LEU A 162 14.75 14.52 -9.67
N SER A 163 13.67 15.13 -10.16
CA SER A 163 13.28 15.03 -11.57
C SER A 163 14.41 15.51 -12.49
N LYS A 164 15.05 16.63 -12.16
CA LYS A 164 16.16 17.17 -12.93
C LYS A 164 17.34 16.21 -12.99
N GLU A 165 17.71 15.60 -11.85
CA GLU A 165 18.80 14.64 -11.82
C GLU A 165 18.48 13.39 -12.64
N LEU A 166 17.28 12.82 -12.52
CA LEU A 166 16.83 11.67 -13.32
C LEU A 166 16.87 11.98 -14.82
N ASN A 167 16.40 13.17 -15.21
CA ASN A 167 16.29 13.58 -16.62
C ASN A 167 17.66 13.81 -17.29
N ARG A 168 18.73 14.02 -16.53
CA ARG A 168 20.11 14.07 -17.09
C ARG A 168 20.52 12.76 -17.75
N TYR A 169 19.87 11.67 -17.42
CA TYR A 169 20.19 10.34 -17.91
C TYR A 169 19.16 9.79 -18.91
N GLY A 170 18.41 10.71 -19.57
CA GLY A 170 17.49 10.35 -20.65
C GLY A 170 16.10 9.94 -20.21
N LEU A 171 15.76 10.15 -18.94
CA LEU A 171 14.42 9.98 -18.40
C LEU A 171 13.59 11.27 -18.59
N SER A 172 12.27 11.21 -18.27
CA SER A 172 11.35 12.33 -18.44
C SER A 172 10.45 12.50 -17.21
N TYR A 173 11.07 12.55 -16.03
CA TYR A 173 10.35 12.70 -14.78
C TYR A 173 9.90 14.15 -14.55
N GLN A 174 8.77 14.26 -13.89
CA GLN A 174 8.22 15.53 -13.43
C GLN A 174 7.52 15.33 -12.07
N LYS A 175 7.34 16.42 -11.34
CA LYS A 175 6.53 16.39 -10.13
C LYS A 175 5.08 16.07 -10.47
N ASP A 176 4.45 15.25 -9.63
CA ASP A 176 3.09 14.74 -9.81
C ASP A 176 2.36 14.72 -8.46
N SER A 177 1.22 15.40 -8.37
CA SER A 177 0.40 15.46 -7.16
C SER A 177 -0.66 14.35 -7.07
N THR A 178 -0.72 13.43 -8.05
CA THR A 178 -1.76 12.40 -8.15
C THR A 178 -1.42 11.09 -7.42
N GLY A 179 -0.55 11.15 -6.42
CA GLY A 179 -0.22 9.97 -5.62
C GLY A 179 -1.39 9.51 -4.77
N VAL A 180 -1.52 8.20 -4.63
CA VAL A 180 -2.57 7.59 -3.80
C VAL A 180 -1.96 7.15 -2.47
N TYR A 181 -1.40 5.95 -2.42
CA TYR A 181 -0.81 5.35 -1.24
C TYR A 181 0.41 4.53 -1.65
N THR A 182 1.35 4.35 -0.78
CA THR A 182 2.42 3.37 -0.75
C THR A 182 3.11 3.45 0.61
N ASP A 183 4.03 2.58 0.93
CA ASP A 183 4.78 2.52 2.19
C ASP A 183 5.36 3.87 2.64
N SER A 184 5.90 4.68 1.71
CA SER A 184 6.43 6.01 2.08
C SER A 184 5.37 7.00 2.58
N ALA A 185 4.07 6.74 2.35
CA ALA A 185 2.99 7.56 2.88
C ALA A 185 2.89 7.49 4.40
N GLU A 186 3.25 6.36 5.01
CA GLU A 186 3.25 6.16 6.45
C GLU A 186 4.27 7.07 7.17
N PHE A 187 5.35 7.44 6.48
CA PHE A 187 6.45 8.24 7.05
C PHE A 187 6.29 9.75 6.87
N VAL A 188 5.21 10.24 6.26
CA VAL A 188 5.01 11.65 5.94
C VAL A 188 5.07 12.56 7.17
N SER A 189 4.62 12.10 8.34
CA SER A 189 4.71 12.85 9.60
C SER A 189 6.08 12.79 10.29
N VAL A 190 6.98 11.93 9.81
CA VAL A 190 8.27 11.64 10.44
C VAL A 190 9.44 12.11 9.58
N ILE A 191 9.37 11.85 8.27
CA ILE A 191 10.45 12.15 7.31
C ILE A 191 10.03 13.30 6.41
N PRO A 192 10.85 14.35 6.27
CA PRO A 192 10.50 15.55 5.50
C PRO A 192 10.13 15.28 4.05
N GLU A 193 10.94 14.52 3.32
CA GLU A 193 10.73 14.27 1.89
C GLU A 193 10.37 12.80 1.66
N SER A 194 9.07 12.52 1.64
CA SER A 194 8.53 11.18 1.35
C SER A 194 7.92 11.15 -0.04
N THR A 195 8.48 10.35 -0.96
CA THR A 195 8.03 10.32 -2.36
C THR A 195 7.93 8.90 -2.89
N ASN A 196 7.18 8.77 -3.99
CA ASN A 196 7.07 7.56 -4.78
C ASN A 196 7.46 7.84 -6.24
N LEU A 197 8.27 6.98 -6.84
CA LEU A 197 8.77 7.12 -8.21
C LEU A 197 8.15 6.10 -9.16
N SER A 198 7.79 6.54 -10.36
CA SER A 198 7.37 5.64 -11.43
C SER A 198 8.50 4.69 -11.82
N VAL A 199 8.20 3.39 -11.94
CA VAL A 199 9.19 2.34 -12.19
C VAL A 199 8.95 1.55 -13.48
N GLY A 200 7.93 1.93 -14.24
CA GLY A 200 7.69 1.39 -15.59
C GLY A 200 6.69 0.24 -15.66
N TYR A 201 5.97 -0.09 -14.60
CA TYR A 201 4.83 -1.00 -14.70
C TYR A 201 3.53 -0.26 -15.00
N TYR A 202 2.53 -1.01 -15.48
CA TYR A 202 1.21 -0.52 -15.84
C TYR A 202 0.19 -1.61 -15.61
N ASN A 203 -1.06 -1.23 -15.37
CA ASN A 203 -2.21 -2.10 -15.13
C ASN A 203 -1.97 -3.07 -13.97
N GLU A 204 -1.32 -2.55 -12.93
CA GLU A 204 -1.08 -3.25 -11.68
C GLU A 204 -2.36 -3.90 -11.14
N HIS A 205 -2.24 -4.98 -10.36
CA HIS A 205 -3.34 -5.74 -9.76
C HIS A 205 -4.28 -6.42 -10.78
N THR A 206 -3.91 -6.46 -12.08
CA THR A 206 -4.71 -7.11 -13.12
C THR A 206 -3.90 -8.14 -13.91
N HIS A 207 -4.60 -9.01 -14.64
CA HIS A 207 -3.96 -9.96 -15.56
C HIS A 207 -3.32 -9.29 -16.79
N GLU A 208 -3.55 -7.99 -16.98
CA GLU A 208 -2.97 -7.17 -18.05
C GLU A 208 -1.72 -6.41 -17.58
N GLU A 209 -1.31 -6.64 -16.34
CA GLU A 209 -0.11 -6.04 -15.78
C GLU A 209 1.10 -6.30 -16.66
N HIS A 210 1.90 -5.26 -16.86
CA HIS A 210 3.11 -5.35 -17.68
C HIS A 210 4.17 -4.35 -17.24
N GLN A 211 5.43 -4.69 -17.53
CA GLN A 211 6.61 -3.89 -17.22
C GLN A 211 7.32 -3.43 -18.49
N ASP A 212 7.65 -2.14 -18.57
CA ASP A 212 8.64 -1.61 -19.52
C ASP A 212 10.04 -1.88 -18.96
N ILE A 213 10.69 -2.94 -19.46
CA ILE A 213 12.00 -3.35 -18.94
C ILE A 213 13.12 -2.39 -19.34
N ASP A 214 13.00 -1.70 -20.47
CA ASP A 214 14.01 -0.73 -20.90
C ASP A 214 13.97 0.50 -19.98
N HIS A 215 12.77 0.92 -19.56
CA HIS A 215 12.63 1.97 -18.55
C HIS A 215 13.26 1.55 -17.22
N LEU A 216 12.96 0.34 -16.74
CA LEU A 216 13.53 -0.17 -15.49
C LEU A 216 15.07 -0.21 -15.53
N ILE A 217 15.66 -0.68 -16.64
CA ILE A 217 17.11 -0.70 -16.84
C ILE A 217 17.69 0.72 -16.82
N LEU A 218 17.05 1.65 -17.52
CA LEU A 218 17.49 3.03 -17.57
C LEU A 218 17.40 3.70 -16.22
N LEU A 219 16.30 3.49 -15.49
CA LEU A 219 16.08 4.02 -14.15
C LEU A 219 17.12 3.46 -13.16
N CYS A 220 17.36 2.15 -13.13
CA CYS A 220 18.43 1.54 -12.34
C CYS A 220 19.79 2.23 -12.58
N SER A 221 20.14 2.47 -13.85
CA SER A 221 21.39 3.17 -14.19
C SER A 221 21.40 4.62 -13.71
N ALA A 222 20.28 5.33 -13.82
CA ALA A 222 20.17 6.73 -13.44
C ALA A 222 20.29 6.93 -11.92
N VAL A 223 19.55 6.14 -11.13
CA VAL A 223 19.51 6.29 -9.66
C VAL A 223 20.84 6.02 -8.98
N THR A 224 21.74 5.25 -9.63
CA THR A 224 23.11 5.03 -9.10
C THR A 224 24.04 6.22 -9.27
N LYS A 225 23.64 7.22 -10.06
CA LYS A 225 24.46 8.40 -10.40
C LYS A 225 23.98 9.68 -9.70
N ILE A 226 22.88 9.59 -8.96
CA ILE A 226 22.34 10.71 -8.21
C ILE A 226 23.16 10.90 -6.92
N ASP A 227 23.54 12.13 -6.66
CA ASP A 227 24.02 12.54 -5.34
C ASP A 227 22.80 12.79 -4.43
N TRP A 228 22.37 11.73 -3.76
CA TRP A 228 21.17 11.75 -2.93
C TRP A 228 21.27 12.73 -1.77
N GLU A 229 22.47 12.94 -1.24
CA GLU A 229 22.69 13.83 -0.10
C GLU A 229 22.65 15.32 -0.48
N SER A 230 22.85 15.65 -1.77
CA SER A 230 22.74 17.02 -2.28
C SER A 230 21.30 17.48 -2.55
N LEU A 231 20.33 16.56 -2.52
CA LEU A 231 18.92 16.90 -2.78
C LEU A 231 18.37 17.76 -1.63
N PRO A 232 17.55 18.80 -1.95
CA PRO A 232 17.02 19.69 -0.92
C PRO A 232 16.07 18.96 0.03
N THR A 233 16.05 19.43 1.30
CA THR A 233 15.09 19.04 2.33
C THR A 233 14.39 20.30 2.81
N LYS A 234 13.10 20.46 2.47
CA LYS A 234 12.36 21.71 2.66
C LYS A 234 11.05 21.56 3.42
N ARG A 235 10.40 20.40 3.33
CA ARG A 235 9.12 20.20 4.01
C ARG A 235 9.30 20.13 5.52
N ASP A 236 8.36 20.74 6.24
CA ASP A 236 8.25 20.72 7.69
C ASP A 236 7.22 19.67 8.11
N THR A 237 7.66 18.57 8.72
CA THR A 237 6.78 17.45 9.12
C THR A 237 5.76 17.83 10.19
N SER A 238 5.97 18.94 10.91
CA SER A 238 5.02 19.44 11.91
C SER A 238 3.79 20.09 11.29
N LYS A 239 3.85 20.41 9.99
CA LYS A 239 2.75 21.03 9.23
C LYS A 239 2.10 20.02 8.31
N THR A 240 0.78 19.89 8.41
CA THR A 240 0.00 19.11 7.45
C THR A 240 -0.50 20.06 6.38
N GLU A 241 0.05 19.94 5.17
CA GLU A 241 -0.44 20.68 4.01
C GLU A 241 -1.38 19.76 3.23
N TRP A 242 -2.64 20.18 3.18
CA TRP A 242 -3.66 19.55 2.34
C TRP A 242 -3.66 20.22 0.97
N ASP A 243 -3.95 19.44 -0.07
CA ASP A 243 -4.15 20.00 -1.39
C ASP A 243 -5.51 20.72 -1.41
N ASP A 244 -5.50 22.06 -1.36
CA ASP A 244 -6.72 22.87 -1.34
C ASP A 244 -7.61 22.63 -2.57
N GLU A 245 -7.04 22.18 -3.70
CA GLU A 245 -7.80 21.87 -4.91
C GLU A 245 -8.62 20.57 -4.78
N SER A 246 -8.19 19.60 -3.97
CA SER A 246 -8.90 18.33 -3.77
C SER A 246 -10.09 18.45 -2.82
N TYR A 247 -10.07 19.44 -1.92
CA TYR A 247 -11.13 19.64 -0.93
C TYR A 247 -12.41 20.27 -1.48
N TYR A 248 -12.34 20.96 -2.62
CA TYR A 248 -13.50 21.59 -3.25
C TYR A 248 -14.30 20.71 -4.22
N GLY A 249 -13.95 19.46 -4.39
CA GLY A 249 -14.63 18.51 -5.29
C GLY A 249 -15.97 17.95 -4.76
N TRP A 250 -16.29 18.13 -3.50
CA TRP A 250 -17.49 17.53 -2.87
C TRP A 250 -18.38 18.56 -2.15
N GLY A 251 -18.92 19.49 -2.89
CA GLY A 251 -20.01 20.31 -2.35
C GLY A 251 -20.05 21.74 -2.87
N GLY A 252 -20.55 21.97 -4.05
CA GLY A 252 -20.83 23.33 -4.51
C GLY A 252 -21.68 23.38 -5.77
N TYR A 253 -22.97 23.58 -5.58
CA TYR A 253 -23.86 23.99 -6.66
C TYR A 253 -23.42 25.35 -7.24
N GLY A 254 -23.14 25.37 -8.55
CA GLY A 254 -23.36 26.55 -9.40
C GLY A 254 -22.17 27.44 -9.68
N LYS A 255 -21.54 27.27 -10.84
CA LYS A 255 -21.49 28.27 -11.93
C LYS A 255 -20.82 27.68 -13.17
N LYS A 256 -21.49 27.85 -14.32
CA LYS A 256 -21.01 27.43 -15.64
C LYS A 256 -19.71 28.16 -15.98
N SER A 257 -18.66 27.42 -16.33
CA SER A 257 -17.57 27.92 -17.12
C SER A 257 -17.17 26.90 -18.21
N LYS A 258 -16.65 27.40 -19.28
CA LYS A 258 -16.53 26.85 -20.63
C LYS A 258 -15.73 25.54 -20.70
N LYS A 259 -16.19 24.65 -21.59
CA LYS A 259 -15.54 23.42 -22.05
C LYS A 259 -14.06 23.62 -22.37
N SER A 260 -13.21 22.85 -21.69
CA SER A 260 -11.97 22.35 -22.24
C SER A 260 -12.08 20.81 -22.26
N THR A 261 -11.91 20.24 -23.43
CA THR A 261 -11.88 18.81 -23.67
C THR A 261 -10.56 18.25 -23.14
N SER A 262 -10.59 17.62 -21.98
CA SER A 262 -9.57 16.66 -21.57
C SER A 262 -10.29 15.39 -21.16
N THR A 263 -9.99 14.32 -21.86
CA THR A 263 -10.36 12.95 -21.55
C THR A 263 -9.72 12.56 -20.23
N TYR A 264 -10.50 12.64 -19.15
CA TYR A 264 -10.16 11.97 -17.91
C TYR A 264 -10.95 10.68 -17.85
N ASP A 265 -10.24 9.57 -17.96
CA ASP A 265 -10.78 8.26 -17.64
C ASP A 265 -11.06 8.22 -16.13
N ASN A 266 -12.34 8.05 -15.80
CA ASN A 266 -12.83 7.79 -14.45
C ASN A 266 -12.36 6.38 -14.02
N TYR A 267 -11.30 6.30 -13.24
CA TYR A 267 -10.97 5.09 -12.54
C TYR A 267 -11.67 5.08 -11.18
N ASN A 268 -12.77 4.33 -11.12
CA ASN A 268 -13.31 3.84 -9.88
C ASN A 268 -12.35 2.77 -9.34
N TYR A 269 -11.73 3.03 -8.19
CA TYR A 269 -11.08 2.00 -7.40
C TYR A 269 -12.17 1.10 -6.80
N ASP A 270 -12.49 0.05 -7.51
CA ASP A 270 -13.27 -1.06 -6.97
C ASP A 270 -12.24 -2.14 -6.58
N TYR A 271 -12.09 -2.41 -5.30
CA TYR A 271 -11.36 -3.58 -4.78
C TYR A 271 -12.11 -4.86 -5.15
N GLY A 272 -12.37 -5.01 -6.44
CA GLY A 272 -13.12 -6.11 -7.02
C GLY A 272 -12.22 -7.28 -7.38
N TRP A 273 -12.12 -8.24 -6.52
CA TRP A 273 -11.74 -9.60 -6.90
C TRP A 273 -12.73 -10.09 -7.95
N ALA A 274 -12.24 -10.32 -9.18
CA ALA A 274 -13.05 -10.77 -10.29
C ALA A 274 -13.74 -12.09 -9.97
N SER A 275 -15.05 -12.05 -9.74
CA SER A 275 -15.92 -13.19 -9.93
C SER A 275 -16.72 -12.98 -11.21
N ASP A 276 -16.50 -13.88 -12.17
CA ASP A 276 -17.23 -14.00 -13.42
C ASP A 276 -18.72 -14.22 -13.14
N SER A 277 -19.56 -13.25 -13.45
CA SER A 277 -20.96 -13.48 -13.82
C SER A 277 -21.57 -12.22 -14.45
N ARG A 278 -21.99 -12.41 -15.69
CA ARG A 278 -22.72 -11.45 -16.52
C ARG A 278 -23.98 -10.94 -15.83
N SER A 279 -24.15 -9.64 -15.75
CA SER A 279 -25.41 -9.00 -16.12
C SER A 279 -25.34 -7.46 -16.06
N ARG A 280 -25.99 -6.89 -17.03
CA ARG A 280 -26.15 -5.52 -17.48
C ARG A 280 -26.52 -4.49 -16.41
N SER A 281 -25.87 -3.33 -16.60
CA SER A 281 -26.36 -1.94 -16.49
C SER A 281 -27.60 -1.65 -15.64
N THR A 282 -27.54 -0.67 -14.79
CA THR A 282 -28.16 0.66 -14.92
C THR A 282 -28.22 1.35 -13.56
N GLY A 283 -27.88 2.64 -13.55
CA GLY A 283 -28.58 3.64 -12.79
C GLY A 283 -28.36 3.68 -11.29
N PHE A 284 -27.54 4.60 -10.87
CA PHE A 284 -27.65 5.20 -9.55
C PHE A 284 -29.08 5.70 -9.35
N ASP A 285 -29.83 5.05 -8.51
CA ASP A 285 -31.05 5.63 -7.98
C ASP A 285 -31.04 5.54 -6.45
N ARG A 286 -31.07 6.69 -5.83
CA ARG A 286 -31.22 6.84 -4.39
C ARG A 286 -32.67 6.52 -4.03
N GLY A 287 -32.89 5.30 -3.61
CA GLY A 287 -34.20 4.87 -3.18
C GLY A 287 -34.14 3.95 -1.98
N TRP A 288 -34.38 4.50 -0.82
CA TRP A 288 -34.67 3.74 0.39
C TRP A 288 -35.97 2.94 0.20
N ASN A 289 -35.88 1.66 -0.02
CA ASN A 289 -37.05 0.81 0.15
C ASN A 289 -36.71 -0.48 0.88
N SER A 290 -37.18 -0.51 2.11
CA SER A 290 -37.20 -1.67 2.98
C SER A 290 -38.40 -2.56 2.68
N ARG A 291 -38.18 -3.84 2.44
CA ARG A 291 -39.14 -4.91 2.78
C ARG A 291 -38.44 -6.26 2.81
N SER A 292 -38.14 -6.74 4.00
CA SER A 292 -38.26 -8.17 4.31
C SER A 292 -38.13 -8.41 5.83
N ARG A 293 -38.79 -9.45 6.26
CA ARG A 293 -39.17 -9.77 7.63
C ARG A 293 -37.96 -10.14 8.52
N GLY A 294 -37.89 -9.54 9.71
CA GLY A 294 -37.51 -10.29 10.94
C GLY A 294 -36.07 -10.25 11.40
N SER A 295 -35.15 -9.50 10.81
CA SER A 295 -33.83 -9.24 11.40
C SER A 295 -33.67 -7.73 11.65
N LYS A 296 -33.14 -7.36 12.81
CA LYS A 296 -32.77 -5.98 13.10
C LYS A 296 -31.65 -5.59 12.12
N LYS A 297 -31.92 -4.66 11.21
CA LYS A 297 -30.88 -4.12 10.33
C LYS A 297 -29.95 -3.26 11.17
N VAL A 298 -28.68 -3.60 11.21
CA VAL A 298 -27.61 -2.77 11.73
C VAL A 298 -27.15 -1.85 10.59
N TYR A 299 -27.05 -0.56 10.87
CA TYR A 299 -26.55 0.45 9.94
C TYR A 299 -25.15 0.84 10.36
N TYR A 300 -24.28 1.04 9.39
CA TYR A 300 -22.89 1.44 9.60
C TYR A 300 -22.64 2.82 9.00
N ASN A 301 -21.72 3.60 9.57
CA ASN A 301 -21.25 4.84 8.96
C ASN A 301 -20.17 4.54 7.90
N ASP A 302 -19.65 5.58 7.25
CA ASP A 302 -18.61 5.48 6.23
C ASP A 302 -17.25 4.93 6.76
N LEU A 303 -17.14 4.69 8.06
CA LEU A 303 -16.01 4.08 8.76
C LEU A 303 -16.37 2.68 9.31
N ASP A 304 -17.41 2.03 8.75
CA ASP A 304 -17.91 0.72 9.17
C ASP A 304 -18.26 0.58 10.66
N GLN A 305 -18.59 1.71 11.33
CA GLN A 305 -19.00 1.69 12.73
C GLN A 305 -20.51 1.45 12.84
N PRO A 306 -20.97 0.53 13.70
CA PRO A 306 -22.40 0.27 13.89
C PRO A 306 -23.11 1.50 14.45
N MET A 307 -24.27 1.80 13.89
CA MET A 307 -25.06 2.98 14.24
C MET A 307 -26.44 2.60 14.71
N SER A 308 -26.89 3.20 15.79
CA SER A 308 -28.29 3.14 16.24
C SER A 308 -28.96 4.51 16.21
N LYS A 309 -30.30 4.48 16.10
CA LYS A 309 -31.11 5.69 16.06
C LYS A 309 -31.65 6.01 17.44
N LYS A 310 -31.11 7.07 18.08
CA LYS A 310 -31.69 7.64 19.30
C LYS A 310 -32.46 8.93 18.92
N GLY A 311 -33.82 8.82 18.89
CA GLY A 311 -34.67 9.93 18.46
C GLY A 311 -34.55 10.23 16.96
N LYS A 312 -34.27 11.52 16.61
CA LYS A 312 -34.13 11.97 15.21
C LYS A 312 -32.68 11.92 14.70
N LYS A 313 -31.69 11.52 15.53
CA LYS A 313 -30.27 11.52 15.16
C LYS A 313 -29.71 10.09 15.21
N TRP A 314 -28.85 9.76 14.24
CA TRP A 314 -28.03 8.58 14.27
C TRP A 314 -26.81 8.81 15.14
N GLN A 315 -26.46 7.85 15.99
CA GLN A 315 -25.27 7.89 16.83
C GLN A 315 -24.51 6.58 16.66
N VAL A 316 -23.18 6.64 16.68
CA VAL A 316 -22.33 5.47 16.73
C VAL A 316 -22.55 4.77 18.07
N GLU A 317 -22.81 3.47 18.05
CA GLU A 317 -22.92 2.69 19.28
C GLU A 317 -21.52 2.44 19.82
N SER A 318 -21.29 2.82 21.08
CA SER A 318 -20.08 2.39 21.79
C SER A 318 -20.19 0.90 22.11
N PRO A 319 -19.19 0.07 21.80
CA PRO A 319 -19.23 -1.35 22.14
C PRO A 319 -19.34 -1.52 23.66
N LYS A 320 -20.28 -2.33 24.09
CA LYS A 320 -20.30 -2.88 25.46
C LYS A 320 -19.48 -4.16 25.41
N SER A 321 -18.56 -4.31 26.37
CA SER A 321 -17.69 -5.48 26.52
C SER A 321 -18.41 -6.80 26.28
N THR A 322 -17.75 -7.73 25.61
CA THR A 322 -18.06 -9.16 25.41
C THR A 322 -19.42 -9.59 24.83
N GLU A 323 -20.48 -8.80 24.94
CA GLU A 323 -21.78 -9.11 24.32
C GLU A 323 -21.87 -8.74 22.82
N PHE A 324 -20.83 -8.15 22.25
CA PHE A 324 -20.83 -7.63 20.86
C PHE A 324 -20.31 -8.61 19.82
N ILE A 325 -19.81 -9.74 20.21
CA ILE A 325 -19.46 -10.81 19.28
C ILE A 325 -20.73 -11.61 19.03
N SER A 326 -21.60 -11.03 18.19
CA SER A 326 -22.87 -11.67 17.79
C SER A 326 -22.61 -12.73 16.70
N ASP A 327 -23.62 -13.58 16.46
CA ASP A 327 -23.59 -14.53 15.34
C ASP A 327 -23.31 -13.85 13.99
N ASP A 328 -23.60 -12.55 13.86
CA ASP A 328 -23.27 -11.73 12.69
C ASP A 328 -21.76 -11.52 12.54
N PHE A 329 -21.00 -11.47 13.63
CA PHE A 329 -19.53 -11.40 13.61
C PHE A 329 -18.89 -12.73 13.16
N VAL A 330 -19.49 -13.86 13.55
CA VAL A 330 -19.05 -15.17 13.05
C VAL A 330 -19.31 -15.29 11.55
N ALA A 331 -20.45 -14.79 11.08
CA ALA A 331 -20.76 -14.75 9.67
C ALA A 331 -19.81 -13.83 8.85
N ILE A 332 -19.31 -12.74 9.47
CA ILE A 332 -18.28 -11.86 8.87
C ILE A 332 -16.93 -12.58 8.83
N ARG A 333 -16.54 -13.32 9.88
CA ARG A 333 -15.31 -14.13 9.91
C ARG A 333 -15.29 -15.16 8.78
N ASP A 334 -16.40 -15.85 8.57
CA ASP A 334 -16.51 -16.92 7.58
C ASP A 334 -16.64 -16.36 6.15
N ASN A 335 -16.88 -15.06 6.00
CA ASN A 335 -16.86 -14.38 4.73
C ASN A 335 -15.45 -13.84 4.44
N ILE A 336 -14.70 -14.57 3.61
CA ILE A 336 -13.31 -14.26 3.22
C ILE A 336 -13.11 -12.78 2.80
N ARG A 337 -14.14 -12.14 2.24
CA ARG A 337 -14.08 -10.74 1.80
C ARG A 337 -13.97 -9.73 2.94
N ASN A 338 -14.29 -10.14 4.18
CA ASN A 338 -14.35 -9.24 5.34
C ASN A 338 -13.35 -9.63 6.45
N ARG A 339 -12.42 -10.56 6.20
CA ARG A 339 -11.45 -11.01 7.23
C ARG A 339 -10.61 -9.87 7.79
N GLY A 340 -10.10 -8.98 6.95
CA GLY A 340 -9.37 -7.79 7.40
C GLY A 340 -10.20 -6.92 8.33
N ALA A 341 -11.44 -6.61 7.95
CA ALA A 341 -12.36 -5.85 8.79
C ALA A 341 -12.70 -6.56 10.12
N PHE A 342 -12.76 -7.89 10.11
CA PHE A 342 -12.93 -8.68 11.32
C PHE A 342 -11.74 -8.51 12.29
N TYR A 343 -10.49 -8.64 11.81
CA TYR A 343 -9.30 -8.46 12.63
C TYR A 343 -9.17 -7.03 13.15
N ASP A 344 -9.48 -6.02 12.36
CA ASP A 344 -9.43 -4.62 12.79
C ASP A 344 -10.48 -4.32 13.88
N ASN A 345 -11.67 -4.87 13.74
CA ASN A 345 -12.69 -4.75 14.76
C ASN A 345 -12.31 -5.50 16.03
N LEU A 346 -11.73 -6.69 15.91
CA LEU A 346 -11.29 -7.48 17.05
C LEU A 346 -10.10 -6.80 17.77
N LYS A 347 -9.12 -6.25 17.04
CA LYS A 347 -8.06 -5.42 17.62
C LYS A 347 -8.62 -4.25 18.41
N ARG A 348 -9.59 -3.52 17.83
CA ARG A 348 -10.20 -2.39 18.51
C ARG A 348 -10.88 -2.80 19.82
N ILE A 349 -11.66 -3.89 19.83
CA ILE A 349 -12.29 -4.42 21.03
C ILE A 349 -11.22 -4.77 22.09
N ILE A 350 -10.16 -5.47 21.69
CA ILE A 350 -9.09 -5.88 22.59
C ILE A 350 -8.40 -4.68 23.24
N PHE A 351 -8.07 -3.64 22.44
CA PHE A 351 -7.30 -2.49 22.94
C PHE A 351 -8.16 -1.41 23.58
N ASP A 352 -9.35 -1.12 23.05
CA ASP A 352 -10.24 -0.09 23.61
C ASP A 352 -10.86 -0.54 24.94
N ASP A 353 -11.23 -1.82 25.04
CA ASP A 353 -11.79 -2.42 26.26
C ASP A 353 -10.70 -2.93 27.22
N LYS A 354 -9.42 -2.82 26.86
CA LYS A 354 -8.27 -3.25 27.67
C LYS A 354 -8.39 -4.69 28.15
N LEU A 355 -8.72 -5.59 27.23
CA LEU A 355 -8.85 -7.01 27.54
C LEU A 355 -7.54 -7.57 28.10
N THR A 356 -7.67 -8.46 29.07
CA THR A 356 -6.56 -9.23 29.61
C THR A 356 -6.21 -10.39 28.69
N LYS A 357 -5.01 -10.94 28.84
CA LYS A 357 -4.58 -12.13 28.10
C LYS A 357 -5.52 -13.32 28.24
N ASP A 358 -6.08 -13.54 29.45
CA ASP A 358 -7.00 -14.64 29.71
C ASP A 358 -8.35 -14.44 29.00
N GLU A 359 -8.84 -13.20 28.93
CA GLU A 359 -10.06 -12.87 28.17
C GLU A 359 -9.83 -13.02 26.67
N PHE A 360 -8.65 -12.66 26.17
CA PHE A 360 -8.29 -12.87 24.76
C PHE A 360 -8.21 -14.36 24.40
N ILE A 361 -7.64 -15.22 25.26
CA ILE A 361 -7.62 -16.68 25.04
C ILE A 361 -9.03 -17.22 24.86
N THR A 362 -9.99 -16.75 25.65
CA THR A 362 -11.40 -17.14 25.51
C THR A 362 -11.98 -16.73 24.15
N ILE A 363 -11.65 -15.51 23.67
CA ILE A 363 -12.06 -15.02 22.35
C ILE A 363 -11.38 -15.83 21.24
N GLN A 364 -10.10 -16.12 21.38
CA GLN A 364 -9.32 -16.92 20.43
C GLN A 364 -9.98 -18.30 20.22
N ASP A 365 -10.28 -19.02 21.30
CA ASP A 365 -10.90 -20.36 21.23
C ASP A 365 -12.29 -20.34 20.57
N GLN A 366 -13.00 -19.24 20.73
CA GLN A 366 -14.39 -19.14 20.26
C GLN A 366 -14.50 -18.64 18.81
N TYR A 367 -13.58 -17.77 18.35
CA TYR A 367 -13.75 -16.99 17.13
C TYR A 367 -12.61 -17.12 16.11
N LEU A 368 -11.45 -17.65 16.49
CA LEU A 368 -10.33 -17.88 15.59
C LEU A 368 -10.22 -19.36 15.22
N ASP A 369 -10.03 -19.62 13.93
CA ASP A 369 -9.72 -20.97 13.46
C ASP A 369 -8.20 -21.17 13.47
N MET A 370 -7.69 -21.80 14.50
CA MET A 370 -6.26 -22.03 14.68
C MET A 370 -5.65 -23.01 13.66
N SER A 371 -6.44 -23.62 12.79
CA SER A 371 -5.94 -24.32 11.61
C SER A 371 -5.59 -23.34 10.46
N ASN A 372 -6.16 -22.13 10.51
CA ASN A 372 -5.93 -21.08 9.52
C ASN A 372 -4.65 -20.30 9.85
N PRO A 373 -3.72 -20.12 8.89
CA PRO A 373 -2.47 -19.38 9.09
C PRO A 373 -2.66 -17.92 9.51
N GLU A 374 -3.66 -17.23 8.96
CA GLU A 374 -3.94 -15.82 9.27
C GLU A 374 -4.46 -15.64 10.68
N ASP A 375 -5.39 -16.51 11.11
CA ASP A 375 -5.92 -16.49 12.47
C ASP A 375 -4.81 -16.80 13.50
N ARG A 376 -3.89 -17.72 13.18
CA ARG A 376 -2.71 -17.98 14.01
C ARG A 376 -1.77 -16.79 14.11
N ALA A 377 -1.49 -16.14 12.98
CA ALA A 377 -0.63 -14.96 12.97
C ALA A 377 -1.26 -13.81 13.76
N PHE A 378 -2.57 -13.60 13.61
CA PHE A 378 -3.31 -12.62 14.38
C PHE A 378 -3.28 -12.93 15.88
N ALA A 379 -3.54 -14.19 16.28
CA ALA A 379 -3.50 -14.61 17.66
C ALA A 379 -2.12 -14.40 18.29
N ALA A 380 -1.05 -14.83 17.60
CA ALA A 380 0.32 -14.65 18.07
C ALA A 380 0.69 -13.16 18.23
N TYR A 381 0.26 -12.30 17.30
CA TYR A 381 0.44 -10.85 17.42
C TYR A 381 -0.25 -10.32 18.68
N ILE A 382 -1.53 -10.62 18.89
CA ILE A 382 -2.28 -10.13 20.06
C ILE A 382 -1.68 -10.64 21.38
N GLU A 383 -1.30 -11.91 21.44
CA GLU A 383 -0.64 -12.47 22.63
C GLU A 383 0.69 -11.79 22.96
N SER A 384 1.39 -11.26 21.95
CA SER A 384 2.67 -10.56 22.12
C SER A 384 2.52 -9.15 22.68
N VAL A 385 1.32 -8.55 22.56
CA VAL A 385 1.07 -7.15 22.94
C VAL A 385 0.16 -7.01 24.18
N LEU A 386 -0.48 -8.10 24.62
CA LEU A 386 -1.16 -8.25 25.90
C LEU A 386 -0.22 -8.81 26.98
#